data_3dacaea8dc7ca0a317be5312fe6be32d
#
_entry.id   3dacaea8dc7ca0a317be5312fe6be32d
#
_cell.length_a   1.000
_cell.length_b   1.000
_cell.length_c   1.000
_cell.angle_alpha   90.00
_cell.angle_beta   90.00
_cell.angle_gamma   90.00
#
_symmetry.space_group_name_H-M   'P 1'
#
loop_
_entity.id
_entity.type
_entity.pdbx_description
1 polymer ?
#
loop_
_entity_poly.entity_id
_entity_poly.type
_entity_poly.pdbx_seq_one_letter_code
_entity_poly.pdbx_strand_id
1 'polypeptide(L)'
;EAYFNKINAEGGINGRKVKFISYDDGYSPPKTVEQARKLVESDNVLLIFGSLGTSTNGAIRKYMNEKKVPQLFVASGASKWNDPKQYPWTMGWQPSYASEARIYAKYIMKERPDGKIGVLYQNDDFGKDYLKGLKDGLGPKASMIVLEDSYDTTEPAIDEHVVKLKASGADVFISITTPKFAAQAIKKAAEINWHPVHIVSSVSAYVGGVIEPAGLEISQGLLSASYTKDGSDPQWNADDGMKKFYNFLAQYDPK
;
A
#
# COMPACT_ATOMS: atom_id res chain seq x y z
N GLU A 1 -14.60 -11.42 -2.92
CA GLU A 1 -15.74 -12.21 -3.46
C GLU A 1 -15.94 -13.48 -2.67
N ALA A 2 -14.94 -14.37 -2.55
CA ALA A 2 -15.01 -15.64 -1.85
C ALA A 2 -15.64 -15.57 -0.45
N TYR A 3 -15.28 -14.55 0.35
CA TYR A 3 -15.86 -14.37 1.67
C TYR A 3 -17.37 -14.09 1.63
N PHE A 4 -17.85 -13.28 0.70
CA PHE A 4 -19.28 -13.02 0.56
C PHE A 4 -20.03 -14.24 0.02
N ASN A 5 -19.39 -15.07 -0.83
CA ASN A 5 -19.95 -16.36 -1.24
C ASN A 5 -20.16 -17.29 -0.04
N LYS A 6 -19.16 -17.35 0.88
CA LYS A 6 -19.30 -18.07 2.15
C LYS A 6 -20.48 -17.54 2.97
N ILE A 7 -20.54 -16.23 3.21
CA ILE A 7 -21.64 -15.61 3.97
C ILE A 7 -23.01 -15.93 3.33
N ASN A 8 -23.10 -15.88 2.02
CA ASN A 8 -24.33 -16.20 1.29
C ASN A 8 -24.73 -17.68 1.40
N ALA A 9 -23.76 -18.60 1.44
CA ALA A 9 -23.99 -20.02 1.65
C ALA A 9 -24.49 -20.31 3.08
N GLU A 10 -24.07 -19.52 4.05
CA GLU A 10 -24.49 -19.59 5.46
C GLU A 10 -25.82 -18.87 5.73
N GLY A 11 -26.54 -18.39 4.72
CA GLY A 11 -27.85 -17.76 4.85
C GLY A 11 -27.85 -16.23 4.68
N GLY A 12 -26.71 -15.62 4.40
CA GLY A 12 -26.57 -14.18 4.20
C GLY A 12 -26.55 -13.38 5.51
N ILE A 13 -26.75 -12.08 5.40
CA ILE A 13 -26.82 -11.18 6.55
C ILE A 13 -28.30 -10.92 6.88
N ASN A 14 -28.75 -11.37 8.04
CA ASN A 14 -30.16 -11.28 8.42
C ASN A 14 -31.11 -11.87 7.36
N GLY A 15 -30.73 -13.03 6.78
CA GLY A 15 -31.51 -13.69 5.74
C GLY A 15 -31.40 -13.07 4.34
N ARG A 16 -30.60 -12.02 4.17
CA ARG A 16 -30.41 -11.33 2.88
C ARG A 16 -29.06 -11.69 2.28
N LYS A 17 -29.03 -12.09 1.03
CA LYS A 17 -27.81 -12.35 0.28
C LYS A 17 -27.12 -11.07 -0.11
N VAL A 18 -25.78 -11.08 -0.06
CA VAL A 18 -24.92 -9.98 -0.53
C VAL A 18 -24.58 -10.23 -2.00
N LYS A 19 -24.92 -9.28 -2.87
CA LYS A 19 -24.43 -9.25 -4.25
C LYS A 19 -23.16 -8.41 -4.27
N PHE A 20 -22.00 -9.06 -4.47
CA PHE A 20 -20.72 -8.38 -4.63
C PHE A 20 -20.48 -8.07 -6.11
N ILE A 21 -20.09 -6.86 -6.44
CA ILE A 21 -19.75 -6.39 -7.79
C ILE A 21 -18.33 -5.82 -7.73
N SER A 22 -17.44 -6.29 -8.60
CA SER A 22 -16.07 -5.83 -8.68
C SER A 22 -15.77 -5.32 -10.09
N TYR A 23 -15.17 -4.13 -10.17
CA TYR A 23 -14.68 -3.53 -11.40
C TYR A 23 -13.20 -3.18 -11.26
N ASP A 24 -12.44 -3.37 -12.34
CA ASP A 24 -11.04 -2.99 -12.43
C ASP A 24 -10.92 -1.56 -12.99
N ASP A 25 -10.25 -0.70 -12.24
CA ASP A 25 -9.95 0.68 -12.64
C ASP A 25 -8.51 0.87 -13.14
N GLY A 26 -7.70 -0.21 -13.13
CA GLY A 26 -6.30 -0.18 -13.54
C GLY A 26 -5.45 0.81 -12.73
N TYR A 27 -5.84 1.12 -11.49
CA TYR A 27 -5.21 2.15 -10.64
C TYR A 27 -5.18 3.54 -11.31
N SER A 28 -6.20 3.86 -12.10
CA SER A 28 -6.33 5.12 -12.85
C SER A 28 -7.46 5.98 -12.26
N PRO A 29 -7.20 7.14 -11.64
CA PRO A 29 -8.23 7.98 -11.06
C PRO A 29 -9.39 8.34 -12.01
N PRO A 30 -9.16 8.65 -13.31
CA PRO A 30 -10.26 8.84 -14.25
C PRO A 30 -11.17 7.62 -14.42
N LYS A 31 -10.56 6.42 -14.54
CA LYS A 31 -11.32 5.17 -14.63
C LYS A 31 -12.05 4.85 -13.31
N THR A 32 -11.43 5.15 -12.16
CA THR A 32 -12.09 4.99 -10.86
C THR A 32 -13.37 5.82 -10.79
N VAL A 33 -13.34 7.06 -11.30
CA VAL A 33 -14.54 7.92 -11.36
C VAL A 33 -15.62 7.27 -12.23
N GLU A 34 -15.25 6.73 -13.39
CA GLU A 34 -16.17 6.03 -14.29
C GLU A 34 -16.82 4.82 -13.60
N GLN A 35 -16.00 3.94 -13.02
CA GLN A 35 -16.48 2.73 -12.37
C GLN A 35 -17.33 3.05 -11.12
N ALA A 36 -16.95 4.05 -10.33
CA ALA A 36 -17.73 4.47 -9.18
C ALA A 36 -19.11 5.00 -9.57
N ARG A 37 -19.19 5.80 -10.64
CA ARG A 37 -20.47 6.27 -11.19
C ARG A 37 -21.34 5.10 -11.65
N LYS A 38 -20.75 4.13 -12.35
CA LYS A 38 -21.47 2.94 -12.81
C LYS A 38 -22.02 2.15 -11.61
N LEU A 39 -21.21 1.90 -10.58
CA LEU A 39 -21.66 1.23 -9.36
C LEU A 39 -22.82 1.97 -8.68
N VAL A 40 -22.73 3.29 -8.56
CA VAL A 40 -23.73 4.10 -7.84
C VAL A 40 -24.98 4.35 -8.68
N GLU A 41 -24.83 4.73 -9.95
CA GLU A 41 -25.94 5.25 -10.78
C GLU A 41 -26.62 4.16 -11.62
N SER A 42 -25.89 3.09 -11.99
CA SER A 42 -26.42 1.98 -12.80
C SER A 42 -26.69 0.72 -11.97
N ASP A 43 -25.74 0.33 -11.13
CA ASP A 43 -25.86 -0.90 -10.33
C ASP A 43 -26.58 -0.67 -9.01
N ASN A 44 -26.83 0.60 -8.61
CA ASN A 44 -27.49 0.98 -7.36
C ASN A 44 -26.90 0.29 -6.12
N VAL A 45 -25.58 0.30 -5.99
CA VAL A 45 -24.93 -0.35 -4.86
C VAL A 45 -25.26 0.36 -3.54
N LEU A 46 -25.38 -0.42 -2.47
CA LEU A 46 -25.60 0.12 -1.12
C LEU A 46 -24.38 0.91 -0.64
N LEU A 47 -23.19 0.46 -0.98
CA LEU A 47 -21.91 1.06 -0.56
C LEU A 47 -20.78 0.59 -1.48
N ILE A 48 -19.66 1.32 -1.46
CA ILE A 48 -18.37 0.86 -1.99
C ILE A 48 -17.52 0.36 -0.82
N PHE A 49 -16.92 -0.82 -0.96
CA PHE A 49 -16.20 -1.52 0.09
C PHE A 49 -14.78 -1.85 -0.34
N GLY A 50 -13.79 -1.44 0.47
CA GLY A 50 -12.40 -1.88 0.31
C GLY A 50 -11.73 -1.44 -1.00
N SER A 51 -12.19 -0.34 -1.61
CA SER A 51 -11.58 0.18 -2.84
C SER A 51 -10.13 0.60 -2.61
N LEU A 52 -9.25 0.26 -3.58
CA LEU A 52 -7.81 0.38 -3.45
C LEU A 52 -7.28 1.74 -3.90
N GLY A 53 -6.33 2.25 -3.12
CA GLY A 53 -5.43 3.33 -3.52
C GLY A 53 -5.78 4.72 -2.98
N THR A 54 -4.78 5.56 -2.88
CA THR A 54 -4.91 6.91 -2.32
C THR A 54 -5.45 7.90 -3.34
N SER A 55 -4.85 7.96 -4.53
CA SER A 55 -5.26 8.85 -5.62
C SER A 55 -6.61 8.46 -6.21
N THR A 56 -6.83 7.17 -6.41
CA THR A 56 -8.08 6.59 -6.94
C THR A 56 -9.27 6.91 -6.03
N ASN A 57 -9.18 6.56 -4.75
CA ASN A 57 -10.23 6.88 -3.79
C ASN A 57 -10.40 8.37 -3.54
N GLY A 58 -9.31 9.15 -3.63
CA GLY A 58 -9.36 10.60 -3.54
C GLY A 58 -10.22 11.23 -4.65
N ALA A 59 -10.15 10.68 -5.86
CA ALA A 59 -10.90 11.16 -7.01
C ALA A 59 -12.42 10.99 -6.87
N ILE A 60 -12.87 9.97 -6.12
CA ILE A 60 -14.31 9.70 -5.94
C ILE A 60 -14.87 10.18 -4.60
N ARG A 61 -14.01 10.55 -3.63
CA ARG A 61 -14.41 10.87 -2.26
C ARG A 61 -15.51 11.93 -2.17
N LYS A 62 -15.35 13.03 -2.90
CA LYS A 62 -16.32 14.12 -2.92
C LYS A 62 -17.66 13.63 -3.50
N TYR A 63 -17.64 12.97 -4.64
CA TYR A 63 -18.81 12.41 -5.30
C TYR A 63 -19.58 11.43 -4.39
N MET A 64 -18.87 10.49 -3.72
CA MET A 64 -19.50 9.54 -2.80
C MET A 64 -20.19 10.24 -1.64
N ASN A 65 -19.58 11.31 -1.09
CA ASN A 65 -20.17 12.09 -0.01
C ASN A 65 -21.38 12.92 -0.49
N GLU A 66 -21.34 13.51 -1.68
CA GLU A 66 -22.46 14.22 -2.29
C GLU A 66 -23.66 13.29 -2.56
N LYS A 67 -23.39 12.07 -3.03
CA LYS A 67 -24.41 11.03 -3.26
C LYS A 67 -24.89 10.35 -1.98
N LYS A 68 -24.22 10.58 -0.84
CA LYS A 68 -24.47 9.92 0.45
C LYS A 68 -24.40 8.39 0.35
N VAL A 69 -23.50 7.88 -0.50
CA VAL A 69 -23.18 6.46 -0.61
C VAL A 69 -21.91 6.18 0.18
N PRO A 70 -21.95 5.26 1.16
CA PRO A 70 -20.78 4.96 1.98
C PRO A 70 -19.60 4.44 1.15
N GLN A 71 -18.42 5.02 1.38
CA GLN A 71 -17.13 4.56 0.89
C GLN A 71 -16.36 4.00 2.09
N LEU A 72 -16.54 2.70 2.35
CA LEU A 72 -16.08 2.06 3.57
C LEU A 72 -14.79 1.27 3.37
N PHE A 73 -13.97 1.31 4.42
CA PHE A 73 -12.73 0.55 4.49
C PHE A 73 -11.79 0.81 3.32
N VAL A 74 -11.64 2.10 2.96
CA VAL A 74 -10.70 2.52 1.91
C VAL A 74 -9.34 1.88 2.14
N ALA A 75 -8.87 1.10 1.16
CA ALA A 75 -7.58 0.41 1.23
C ALA A 75 -6.42 1.39 0.95
N SER A 76 -6.17 2.26 1.91
CA SER A 76 -5.11 3.28 1.92
C SER A 76 -4.90 3.78 3.34
N GLY A 77 -3.65 3.95 3.73
CA GLY A 77 -3.24 4.52 5.02
C GLY A 77 -3.07 6.04 5.03
N ALA A 78 -3.52 6.74 3.98
CA ALA A 78 -3.38 8.19 3.89
C ALA A 78 -4.17 8.90 5.00
N SER A 79 -3.57 9.94 5.57
CA SER A 79 -4.13 10.74 6.68
C SER A 79 -5.47 11.39 6.35
N LYS A 80 -5.71 11.68 5.08
CA LYS A 80 -6.93 12.31 4.59
C LYS A 80 -8.22 11.52 4.88
N TRP A 81 -8.14 10.21 5.13
CA TRP A 81 -9.33 9.39 5.42
C TRP A 81 -9.90 9.63 6.82
N ASN A 82 -9.18 10.30 7.70
CA ASN A 82 -9.61 10.63 9.06
C ASN A 82 -10.20 12.04 9.16
N ASP A 83 -11.20 12.33 8.33
CA ASP A 83 -11.92 13.60 8.34
C ASP A 83 -13.45 13.39 8.28
N PRO A 84 -14.05 12.86 9.35
CA PRO A 84 -15.49 12.57 9.39
C PRO A 84 -16.36 13.83 9.41
N LYS A 85 -15.78 14.99 9.73
CA LYS A 85 -16.53 16.26 9.73
C LYS A 85 -16.83 16.72 8.30
N GLN A 86 -15.83 16.68 7.41
CA GLN A 86 -15.99 17.10 6.03
C GLN A 86 -16.51 15.97 5.13
N TYR A 87 -16.15 14.73 5.44
CA TYR A 87 -16.46 13.55 4.62
C TYR A 87 -17.08 12.40 5.46
N PRO A 88 -18.30 12.60 5.99
CA PRO A 88 -18.94 11.64 6.90
C PRO A 88 -19.28 10.28 6.27
N TRP A 89 -19.25 10.18 4.92
CA TRP A 89 -19.53 8.95 4.17
C TRP A 89 -18.27 8.20 3.74
N THR A 90 -17.09 8.62 4.20
CA THR A 90 -15.81 7.97 3.86
C THR A 90 -15.11 7.51 5.13
N MET A 91 -14.62 6.26 5.13
CA MET A 91 -13.88 5.66 6.23
C MET A 91 -12.68 4.88 5.71
N GLY A 92 -11.49 5.17 6.25
CA GLY A 92 -10.26 4.41 5.99
C GLY A 92 -10.23 3.09 6.78
N TRP A 93 -9.27 2.24 6.42
CA TRP A 93 -9.09 0.93 7.07
C TRP A 93 -7.65 0.67 7.53
N GLN A 94 -6.68 1.01 6.69
CA GLN A 94 -5.27 0.65 6.92
C GLN A 94 -4.62 1.51 8.01
N PRO A 95 -3.56 1.00 8.68
CA PRO A 95 -2.70 1.82 9.52
C PRO A 95 -2.17 3.04 8.77
N SER A 96 -1.91 4.12 9.51
CA SER A 96 -1.44 5.37 8.94
C SER A 96 -0.06 5.23 8.32
N TYR A 97 0.11 5.67 7.09
CA TYR A 97 1.41 5.77 6.40
C TYR A 97 2.42 6.61 7.18
N ALA A 98 1.98 7.71 7.77
CA ALA A 98 2.85 8.53 8.61
C ALA A 98 3.31 7.80 9.87
N SER A 99 2.47 6.92 10.46
CA SER A 99 2.85 6.11 11.61
C SER A 99 3.88 5.05 11.26
N GLU A 100 3.72 4.39 10.11
CA GLU A 100 4.67 3.43 9.58
C GLU A 100 6.03 4.09 9.31
N ALA A 101 6.03 5.25 8.65
CA ALA A 101 7.25 6.00 8.38
C ALA A 101 8.00 6.44 9.66
N ARG A 102 7.27 6.75 10.75
CA ARG A 102 7.89 7.01 12.06
C ARG A 102 8.55 5.77 12.65
N ILE A 103 8.03 4.58 12.37
CA ILE A 103 8.69 3.32 12.77
C ILE A 103 10.01 3.18 12.01
N TYR A 104 10.03 3.44 10.72
CA TYR A 104 11.25 3.44 9.91
C TYR A 104 12.29 4.45 10.43
N ALA A 105 11.85 5.68 10.73
CA ALA A 105 12.72 6.68 11.33
C ALA A 105 13.36 6.21 12.64
N LYS A 106 12.57 5.61 13.54
CA LYS A 106 13.09 5.06 14.80
C LYS A 106 14.11 3.95 14.58
N TYR A 107 13.83 3.05 13.64
CA TYR A 107 14.76 1.97 13.28
C TYR A 107 16.08 2.56 12.77
N ILE A 108 16.02 3.48 11.80
CA ILE A 108 17.20 4.11 11.21
C ILE A 108 18.02 4.84 12.27
N MET A 109 17.38 5.65 13.12
CA MET A 109 18.10 6.38 14.17
C MET A 109 18.80 5.46 15.17
N LYS A 110 18.29 4.23 15.36
CA LYS A 110 18.89 3.23 16.25
C LYS A 110 20.03 2.47 15.57
N GLU A 111 19.79 1.96 14.36
CA GLU A 111 20.72 1.03 13.69
C GLU A 111 21.70 1.73 12.75
N ARG A 112 21.38 2.96 12.31
CA ARG A 112 22.17 3.78 11.39
C ARG A 112 22.13 5.27 11.80
N PRO A 113 22.65 5.62 13.01
CA PRO A 113 22.49 6.98 13.58
C PRO A 113 23.15 8.09 12.75
N ASP A 114 24.11 7.75 11.89
CA ASP A 114 24.81 8.65 10.98
C ASP A 114 24.52 8.33 9.49
N GLY A 115 23.49 7.52 9.24
CA GLY A 115 23.10 7.09 7.89
C GLY A 115 22.63 8.26 7.02
N LYS A 116 22.91 8.15 5.72
CA LYS A 116 22.42 9.08 4.70
C LYS A 116 21.24 8.48 4.00
N ILE A 117 20.07 9.10 4.11
CA ILE A 117 18.81 8.55 3.64
C ILE A 117 18.49 9.11 2.26
N GLY A 118 18.31 8.22 1.29
CA GLY A 118 17.67 8.52 0.01
C GLY A 118 16.23 8.01 0.02
N VAL A 119 15.28 8.85 -0.39
CA VAL A 119 13.85 8.51 -0.42
C VAL A 119 13.35 8.56 -1.85
N LEU A 120 12.79 7.45 -2.35
CA LEU A 120 11.99 7.39 -3.56
C LEU A 120 10.52 7.29 -3.18
N TYR A 121 9.68 8.18 -3.69
CA TYR A 121 8.26 8.17 -3.32
C TYR A 121 7.34 8.50 -4.50
N GLN A 122 6.14 7.91 -4.50
CA GLN A 122 5.10 8.25 -5.47
C GLN A 122 4.63 9.69 -5.27
N ASN A 123 4.54 10.46 -6.33
CA ASN A 123 4.19 11.88 -6.29
C ASN A 123 2.69 12.13 -6.08
N ASP A 124 2.16 11.60 -4.98
CA ASP A 124 0.79 11.84 -4.53
C ASP A 124 0.70 11.84 -3.00
N ASP A 125 -0.52 11.86 -2.44
CA ASP A 125 -0.72 11.85 -0.99
C ASP A 125 -0.22 10.55 -0.33
N PHE A 126 -0.11 9.42 -1.06
CA PHE A 126 0.51 8.20 -0.55
C PHE A 126 1.98 8.43 -0.21
N GLY A 127 2.77 8.87 -1.18
CA GLY A 127 4.19 9.11 -0.97
C GLY A 127 4.46 10.28 -0.01
N LYS A 128 3.69 11.36 -0.13
CA LYS A 128 3.85 12.57 0.69
C LYS A 128 3.54 12.33 2.18
N ASP A 129 2.56 11.49 2.50
CA ASP A 129 2.24 11.14 3.89
C ASP A 129 3.37 10.32 4.54
N TYR A 130 3.97 9.38 3.80
CA TYR A 130 5.16 8.67 4.29
C TYR A 130 6.34 9.61 4.49
N LEU A 131 6.63 10.45 3.49
CA LEU A 131 7.75 11.41 3.57
C LEU A 131 7.57 12.35 4.78
N LYS A 132 6.35 12.87 4.97
CA LYS A 132 6.03 13.68 6.15
C LYS A 132 6.25 12.89 7.46
N GLY A 133 5.73 11.67 7.53
CA GLY A 133 5.89 10.81 8.70
C GLY A 133 7.35 10.47 9.00
N LEU A 134 8.17 10.26 7.97
CA LEU A 134 9.60 10.04 8.10
C LEU A 134 10.30 11.28 8.70
N LYS A 135 10.03 12.46 8.14
CA LYS A 135 10.58 13.74 8.65
C LYS A 135 10.13 14.00 10.09
N ASP A 136 8.85 13.80 10.39
CA ASP A 136 8.31 13.93 11.75
C ASP A 136 9.02 12.96 12.73
N GLY A 137 9.27 11.72 12.29
CA GLY A 137 9.94 10.71 13.09
C GLY A 137 11.43 10.99 13.33
N LEU A 138 12.12 11.51 12.33
CA LEU A 138 13.54 11.92 12.43
C LEU A 138 13.71 13.20 13.26
N GLY A 139 12.71 14.08 13.27
CA GLY A 139 12.74 15.33 14.02
C GLY A 139 13.95 16.19 13.67
N PRO A 140 14.80 16.56 14.67
CA PRO A 140 16.00 17.37 14.43
C PRO A 140 17.02 16.72 13.49
N LYS A 141 16.94 15.38 13.30
CA LYS A 141 17.81 14.63 12.39
C LYS A 141 17.25 14.50 10.96
N ALA A 142 16.23 15.28 10.59
CA ALA A 142 15.68 15.24 9.23
C ALA A 142 16.71 15.55 8.13
N SER A 143 17.81 16.23 8.47
CA SER A 143 18.97 16.47 7.59
C SER A 143 19.71 15.18 7.18
N MET A 144 19.42 14.02 7.81
CA MET A 144 19.87 12.71 7.34
C MET A 144 19.31 12.37 5.95
N ILE A 145 18.17 12.96 5.55
CA ILE A 145 17.62 12.81 4.21
C ILE A 145 18.45 13.67 3.26
N VAL A 146 19.32 13.02 2.48
CA VAL A 146 20.22 13.68 1.52
C VAL A 146 19.59 13.87 0.15
N LEU A 147 18.58 13.07 -0.19
CA LEU A 147 17.82 13.19 -1.43
C LEU A 147 16.39 12.69 -1.26
N GLU A 148 15.45 13.51 -1.69
CA GLU A 148 14.05 13.17 -1.88
C GLU A 148 13.78 13.19 -3.39
N ASP A 149 13.41 12.04 -3.96
CA ASP A 149 13.11 11.93 -5.37
C ASP A 149 11.72 11.33 -5.57
N SER A 150 10.92 11.91 -6.43
CA SER A 150 9.54 11.45 -6.65
C SER A 150 9.37 10.92 -8.06
N TYR A 151 8.50 9.94 -8.22
CA TYR A 151 8.10 9.41 -9.51
C TYR A 151 6.58 9.52 -9.69
N ASP A 152 6.13 9.58 -10.94
CA ASP A 152 4.72 9.51 -11.30
C ASP A 152 4.34 8.11 -11.79
N THR A 153 3.12 7.66 -11.48
CA THR A 153 2.65 6.30 -11.87
C THR A 153 2.56 6.08 -13.38
N THR A 154 2.64 7.15 -14.15
CA THR A 154 2.65 7.13 -15.62
C THR A 154 4.05 6.91 -16.20
N GLU A 155 5.09 6.98 -15.40
CA GLU A 155 6.45 6.71 -15.86
C GLU A 155 6.61 5.25 -16.28
N PRO A 156 7.31 4.97 -17.37
CA PRO A 156 7.53 3.60 -17.84
C PRO A 156 8.47 2.82 -16.90
N ALA A 157 9.48 3.50 -16.34
CA ALA A 157 10.52 2.95 -15.47
C ALA A 157 11.07 4.02 -14.53
N ILE A 158 11.69 3.56 -13.43
CA ILE A 158 12.25 4.42 -12.38
C ILE A 158 13.76 4.25 -12.20
N ASP A 159 14.43 3.70 -13.20
CA ASP A 159 15.86 3.35 -13.16
C ASP A 159 16.74 4.57 -12.88
N GLU A 160 16.46 5.71 -13.53
CA GLU A 160 17.21 6.96 -13.35
C GLU A 160 17.09 7.49 -11.92
N HIS A 161 15.92 7.34 -11.28
CA HIS A 161 15.74 7.72 -9.89
C HIS A 161 16.64 6.91 -8.95
N VAL A 162 16.74 5.60 -9.17
CA VAL A 162 17.60 4.72 -8.36
C VAL A 162 19.08 5.05 -8.56
N VAL A 163 19.51 5.32 -9.80
CA VAL A 163 20.89 5.77 -10.10
C VAL A 163 21.20 7.09 -9.39
N LYS A 164 20.29 8.04 -9.42
CA LYS A 164 20.42 9.35 -8.78
C LYS A 164 20.50 9.23 -7.24
N LEU A 165 19.69 8.32 -6.65
CA LEU A 165 19.74 8.03 -5.22
C LEU A 165 21.08 7.43 -4.80
N LYS A 166 21.61 6.48 -5.57
CA LYS A 166 22.97 5.97 -5.34
C LYS A 166 24.03 7.09 -5.43
N ALA A 167 23.94 7.93 -6.46
CA ALA A 167 24.88 9.03 -6.68
C ALA A 167 24.85 10.10 -5.57
N SER A 168 23.75 10.22 -4.82
CA SER A 168 23.65 11.11 -3.66
C SER A 168 24.51 10.68 -2.46
N GLY A 169 25.08 9.48 -2.51
CA GLY A 169 25.84 8.89 -1.42
C GLY A 169 24.96 8.32 -0.30
N ALA A 170 23.67 8.09 -0.57
CA ALA A 170 22.76 7.44 0.39
C ALA A 170 23.21 5.99 0.66
N ASP A 171 23.22 5.62 1.93
CA ASP A 171 23.48 4.26 2.43
C ASP A 171 22.25 3.64 3.10
N VAL A 172 21.16 4.40 3.21
CA VAL A 172 19.82 3.97 3.54
C VAL A 172 18.89 4.36 2.39
N PHE A 173 18.18 3.40 1.84
CA PHE A 173 17.21 3.62 0.77
C PHE A 173 15.80 3.30 1.28
N ILE A 174 14.91 4.29 1.23
CA ILE A 174 13.49 4.10 1.55
C ILE A 174 12.69 4.19 0.26
N SER A 175 12.08 3.09 -0.16
CA SER A 175 11.22 3.04 -1.35
C SER A 175 9.74 3.02 -0.95
N ILE A 176 9.07 4.14 -1.19
CA ILE A 176 7.63 4.37 -0.99
C ILE A 176 6.97 4.28 -2.35
N THR A 177 6.89 3.06 -2.84
CA THR A 177 6.52 2.76 -4.22
C THR A 177 5.38 1.75 -4.26
N THR A 178 4.60 1.76 -5.35
CA THR A 178 3.64 0.71 -5.64
C THR A 178 4.35 -0.54 -6.19
N PRO A 179 3.71 -1.73 -6.18
CA PRO A 179 4.36 -3.03 -6.44
C PRO A 179 5.26 -3.10 -7.67
N LYS A 180 4.78 -2.61 -8.82
CA LYS A 180 5.56 -2.58 -10.06
C LYS A 180 6.89 -1.83 -9.87
N PHE A 181 6.81 -0.65 -9.29
CA PHE A 181 7.97 0.22 -9.12
C PHE A 181 8.89 -0.23 -7.98
N ALA A 182 8.34 -0.89 -6.95
CA ALA A 182 9.16 -1.53 -5.92
C ALA A 182 10.04 -2.63 -6.52
N ALA A 183 9.46 -3.52 -7.33
CA ALA A 183 10.22 -4.56 -8.01
C ALA A 183 11.30 -3.99 -8.94
N GLN A 184 11.01 -2.91 -9.66
CA GLN A 184 12.00 -2.20 -10.48
C GLN A 184 13.12 -1.61 -9.63
N ALA A 185 12.79 -0.96 -8.51
CA ALA A 185 13.78 -0.35 -7.61
C ALA A 185 14.74 -1.39 -7.03
N ILE A 186 14.23 -2.55 -6.62
CA ILE A 186 15.03 -3.67 -6.09
C ILE A 186 15.97 -4.20 -7.19
N LYS A 187 15.45 -4.48 -8.38
CA LYS A 187 16.25 -4.95 -9.52
C LYS A 187 17.33 -3.96 -9.88
N LYS A 188 16.99 -2.68 -10.00
CA LYS A 188 17.94 -1.66 -10.41
C LYS A 188 19.04 -1.44 -9.37
N ALA A 189 18.71 -1.45 -8.07
CA ALA A 189 19.71 -1.38 -7.02
C ALA A 189 20.74 -2.51 -7.12
N ALA A 190 20.27 -3.74 -7.34
CA ALA A 190 21.14 -4.90 -7.55
C ALA A 190 21.98 -4.78 -8.83
N GLU A 191 21.38 -4.41 -9.95
CA GLU A 191 22.05 -4.24 -11.26
C GLU A 191 23.21 -3.26 -11.17
N ILE A 192 23.01 -2.13 -10.49
CA ILE A 192 24.07 -1.12 -10.32
C ILE A 192 25.00 -1.39 -9.15
N ASN A 193 24.92 -2.57 -8.52
CA ASN A 193 25.73 -2.95 -7.37
C ASN A 193 25.63 -1.90 -6.23
N TRP A 194 24.40 -1.56 -5.84
CA TRP A 194 24.11 -0.67 -4.72
C TRP A 194 23.41 -1.44 -3.63
N HIS A 195 24.05 -1.54 -2.47
CA HIS A 195 23.60 -2.34 -1.32
C HIS A 195 23.36 -1.47 -0.07
N PRO A 196 22.38 -0.55 -0.11
CA PRO A 196 21.99 0.22 1.06
C PRO A 196 21.20 -0.64 2.06
N VAL A 197 20.98 -0.13 3.26
CA VAL A 197 19.85 -0.62 4.06
C VAL A 197 18.57 -0.24 3.32
N HIS A 198 17.95 -1.21 2.66
CA HIS A 198 16.79 -0.94 1.82
C HIS A 198 15.49 -1.24 2.58
N ILE A 199 14.70 -0.20 2.82
CA ILE A 199 13.38 -0.26 3.47
C ILE A 199 12.30 -0.06 2.40
N VAL A 200 11.41 -1.04 2.28
CA VAL A 200 10.26 -1.01 1.36
C VAL A 200 8.99 -0.76 2.17
N SER A 201 8.11 0.10 1.71
CA SER A 201 6.83 0.33 2.39
C SER A 201 5.98 -0.95 2.45
N SER A 202 5.15 -1.10 3.48
CA SER A 202 4.26 -2.26 3.65
C SER A 202 3.36 -2.53 2.45
N VAL A 203 3.04 -1.48 1.69
CA VAL A 203 2.26 -1.55 0.45
C VAL A 203 2.90 -2.47 -0.60
N SER A 204 4.22 -2.60 -0.59
CA SER A 204 4.99 -3.31 -1.61
C SER A 204 5.97 -4.34 -1.04
N ALA A 205 5.68 -4.88 0.15
CA ALA A 205 6.57 -5.81 0.84
C ALA A 205 6.14 -7.29 0.77
N TYR A 206 5.09 -7.62 0.02
CA TYR A 206 4.60 -8.99 -0.05
C TYR A 206 5.36 -9.85 -1.08
N VAL A 207 5.53 -11.12 -0.72
CA VAL A 207 6.44 -12.04 -1.42
C VAL A 207 5.99 -12.28 -2.86
N GLY A 208 4.79 -12.82 -3.08
CA GLY A 208 4.37 -13.30 -4.40
C GLY A 208 4.20 -12.22 -5.47
N GLY A 209 3.85 -10.99 -5.09
CA GLY A 209 3.58 -9.91 -6.05
C GLY A 209 4.70 -8.89 -6.24
N VAL A 210 5.71 -8.89 -5.37
CA VAL A 210 6.82 -7.93 -5.44
C VAL A 210 8.17 -8.63 -5.34
N ILE A 211 8.39 -9.42 -4.29
CA ILE A 211 9.72 -9.96 -3.98
C ILE A 211 10.10 -11.06 -4.98
N GLU A 212 9.20 -12.00 -5.29
CA GLU A 212 9.44 -13.03 -6.29
C GLU A 212 9.66 -12.44 -7.69
N PRO A 213 8.80 -11.54 -8.20
CA PRO A 213 9.04 -10.85 -9.46
C PRO A 213 10.33 -10.01 -9.48
N ALA A 214 10.75 -9.46 -8.34
CA ALA A 214 12.03 -8.76 -8.23
C ALA A 214 13.21 -9.73 -8.30
N GLY A 215 13.11 -10.88 -7.68
CA GLY A 215 14.13 -11.91 -7.54
C GLY A 215 14.46 -12.14 -6.07
N LEU A 216 14.26 -13.37 -5.59
CA LEU A 216 14.42 -13.73 -4.17
C LEU A 216 15.83 -13.50 -3.64
N GLU A 217 16.85 -13.82 -4.44
CA GLU A 217 18.26 -13.68 -4.01
C GLU A 217 18.65 -12.21 -3.82
N ILE A 218 18.30 -11.36 -4.76
CA ILE A 218 18.64 -9.92 -4.71
C ILE A 218 17.78 -9.14 -3.72
N SER A 219 16.71 -9.75 -3.24
CA SER A 219 15.78 -9.16 -2.26
C SER A 219 16.13 -9.50 -0.82
N GLN A 220 17.17 -10.30 -0.60
CA GLN A 220 17.60 -10.64 0.76
C GLN A 220 18.08 -9.40 1.52
N GLY A 221 17.65 -9.29 2.78
CA GLY A 221 18.00 -8.14 3.62
C GLY A 221 17.08 -6.93 3.46
N LEU A 222 16.05 -7.00 2.61
CA LEU A 222 15.01 -5.97 2.57
C LEU A 222 14.27 -5.90 3.91
N LEU A 223 13.96 -4.70 4.32
CA LEU A 223 13.22 -4.43 5.55
C LEU A 223 11.86 -3.81 5.24
N SER A 224 10.87 -4.14 6.04
CA SER A 224 9.54 -3.53 5.99
C SER A 224 8.87 -3.57 7.37
N ALA A 225 7.79 -2.82 7.53
CA ALA A 225 6.83 -3.01 8.61
C ALA A 225 5.60 -3.73 8.05
N SER A 226 5.05 -4.69 8.78
CA SER A 226 3.81 -5.36 8.41
C SER A 226 2.84 -5.37 9.58
N TYR A 227 1.57 -5.20 9.27
CA TYR A 227 0.46 -5.29 10.23
C TYR A 227 -0.40 -6.54 10.00
N THR A 228 -0.03 -7.36 9.02
CA THR A 228 -0.69 -8.64 8.72
C THR A 228 0.35 -9.76 8.72
N LYS A 229 -0.09 -10.98 8.99
CA LYS A 229 0.71 -12.17 8.81
C LYS A 229 0.82 -12.47 7.32
N ASP A 230 2.03 -12.74 6.83
CA ASP A 230 2.23 -13.20 5.46
C ASP A 230 1.90 -14.69 5.38
N GLY A 231 1.01 -15.05 4.46
CA GLY A 231 0.62 -16.45 4.25
C GLY A 231 1.75 -17.31 3.67
N SER A 232 2.75 -16.72 3.03
CA SER A 232 3.91 -17.46 2.51
C SER A 232 5.00 -17.73 3.55
N ASP A 233 4.90 -17.13 4.75
CA ASP A 233 5.91 -17.23 5.79
C ASP A 233 5.68 -18.48 6.68
N PRO A 234 6.59 -19.47 6.66
CA PRO A 234 6.47 -20.71 7.43
C PRO A 234 6.32 -20.53 8.94
N GLN A 235 6.75 -19.40 9.52
CA GLN A 235 6.60 -19.14 10.94
C GLN A 235 5.13 -19.15 11.39
N TRP A 236 4.20 -18.88 10.49
CA TRP A 236 2.76 -18.84 10.77
C TRP A 236 2.03 -20.17 10.52
N ASN A 237 2.70 -21.24 10.06
CA ASN A 237 2.06 -22.52 9.74
C ASN A 237 1.34 -23.17 10.94
N ALA A 238 1.83 -22.93 12.15
CA ALA A 238 1.19 -23.42 13.37
C ALA A 238 0.09 -22.52 13.92
N ASP A 239 -0.06 -21.30 13.39
CA ASP A 239 -1.05 -20.31 13.86
C ASP A 239 -2.47 -20.72 13.49
N ASP A 240 -3.38 -20.73 14.47
CA ASP A 240 -4.76 -21.17 14.26
C ASP A 240 -5.57 -20.23 13.36
N GLY A 241 -5.26 -18.93 13.35
CA GLY A 241 -5.87 -17.96 12.44
C GLY A 241 -5.46 -18.24 11.00
N MET A 242 -4.17 -18.53 10.76
CA MET A 242 -3.67 -18.89 9.43
C MET A 242 -4.24 -20.22 8.94
N LYS A 243 -4.32 -21.24 9.79
CA LYS A 243 -5.00 -22.52 9.46
C LYS A 243 -6.46 -22.31 9.03
N LYS A 244 -7.20 -21.48 9.77
CA LYS A 244 -8.58 -21.11 9.39
C LYS A 244 -8.65 -20.37 8.06
N PHE A 245 -7.71 -19.48 7.80
CA PHE A 245 -7.59 -18.75 6.54
C PHE A 245 -7.31 -19.69 5.36
N TYR A 246 -6.36 -20.61 5.48
CA TYR A 246 -6.07 -21.59 4.44
C TYR A 246 -7.24 -22.55 4.17
N ASN A 247 -7.90 -23.03 5.23
CA ASN A 247 -9.10 -23.86 5.07
C ASN A 247 -10.23 -23.10 4.35
N PHE A 248 -10.39 -21.82 4.66
CA PHE A 248 -11.33 -20.95 3.96
C PHE A 248 -10.98 -20.82 2.47
N LEU A 249 -9.71 -20.54 2.14
CA LEU A 249 -9.26 -20.44 0.74
C LEU A 249 -9.47 -21.74 -0.01
N ALA A 250 -9.08 -22.88 0.57
CA ALA A 250 -9.26 -24.19 -0.04
C ALA A 250 -10.74 -24.52 -0.36
N GLN A 251 -11.66 -24.00 0.43
CA GLN A 251 -13.09 -24.26 0.26
C GLN A 251 -13.78 -23.27 -0.69
N TYR A 252 -13.41 -21.99 -0.65
CA TYR A 252 -14.15 -20.91 -1.30
C TYR A 252 -13.38 -20.18 -2.41
N ASP A 253 -12.08 -20.40 -2.53
CA ASP A 253 -11.21 -19.85 -3.57
C ASP A 253 -10.08 -20.84 -3.92
N PRO A 254 -10.43 -22.10 -4.30
CA PRO A 254 -9.43 -23.09 -4.65
C PRO A 254 -8.77 -22.68 -5.97
N LYS A 255 -7.52 -22.28 -5.95
CA LYS A 255 -6.66 -22.04 -7.11
C LYS A 255 -5.51 -23.02 -7.12
#